data_40b2777b94bc3ba2eed5d28b9d54616b
#
_entry.id   40b2777b94bc3ba2eed5d28b9d54616b
#
_cell.length_a   1.000
_cell.length_b   1.000
_cell.length_c   1.000
_cell.angle_alpha   90.00
_cell.angle_beta   90.00
_cell.angle_gamma   90.00
#
_symmetry.space_group_name_H-M   'P 1'
#
loop_
_entity.id
_entity.type
_entity.pdbx_description
1 polymer ?
#
loop_
_entity_poly.entity_id
_entity_poly.type
_entity_poly.pdbx_seq_one_letter_code
_entity_poly.pdbx_strand_id
1 'polypeptide(L)'
;PTPFEGTLADYLSMKPGDNIYFFCKRKYYGVGELISVGPDCKYCNFPQASALSAFTYEEIQDKLLVDFGAESYKNRWICTFKGSPYFFENGIDTDEILSYKPNTFKMLRAFWKVSFIKLGDEENTSLKEIFLLRHQREMQSQTGIFNTNESTHTEITNKNLEEYLITPQKMLETCCIDNRVKHEMALEAKVVYDLCQGIIPEMGTWDYVSHQVVASPFKPVDYMDKIDVLAMKYLPGTKIPCKFLVTELKKDGANNETINQVLKYVDWVCSEYAYGDYESIDACIIASSYPD
;
A
#
# COMPACT_ATOMS: atom_id res chain seq x y z
N PRO A 1 -10.02 14.22 -5.57
CA PRO A 1 -9.33 12.95 -5.37
C PRO A 1 -9.28 12.69 -3.89
N THR A 2 -9.86 11.57 -3.49
CA THR A 2 -9.86 11.15 -2.08
C THR A 2 -8.45 10.69 -1.73
N PRO A 3 -7.86 11.14 -0.59
CA PRO A 3 -6.48 10.78 -0.21
C PRO A 3 -6.29 9.29 0.12
N PHE A 4 -7.31 8.45 -0.08
CA PHE A 4 -7.30 7.03 0.26
C PHE A 4 -7.12 6.09 -0.93
N GLU A 5 -7.16 6.59 -2.17
CA GLU A 5 -7.15 5.76 -3.39
C GLU A 5 -5.89 4.90 -3.54
N GLY A 6 -4.74 5.37 -3.11
CA GLY A 6 -3.49 4.61 -3.20
C GLY A 6 -3.15 3.71 -2.00
N THR A 7 -4.03 3.56 -1.00
CA THR A 7 -3.66 2.88 0.26
C THR A 7 -4.35 1.55 0.49
N LEU A 8 -5.44 1.27 -0.23
CA LEU A 8 -6.23 0.06 0.01
C LEU A 8 -5.46 -1.22 -0.31
N ALA A 9 -4.78 -1.25 -1.45
CA ALA A 9 -4.00 -2.41 -1.86
C ALA A 9 -2.87 -2.71 -0.88
N ASP A 10 -2.14 -1.69 -0.42
CA ASP A 10 -1.09 -1.83 0.58
C ASP A 10 -1.65 -2.32 1.91
N TYR A 11 -2.75 -1.72 2.39
CA TYR A 11 -3.38 -2.14 3.63
C TYR A 11 -3.84 -3.60 3.58
N LEU A 12 -4.53 -4.01 2.51
CA LEU A 12 -5.02 -5.38 2.37
C LEU A 12 -3.89 -6.42 2.17
N SER A 13 -2.74 -6.00 1.66
CA SER A 13 -1.57 -6.86 1.48
C SER A 13 -0.70 -7.02 2.73
N MET A 14 -0.91 -6.21 3.77
CA MET A 14 -0.20 -6.34 5.05
C MET A 14 -0.40 -7.72 5.66
N LYS A 15 0.66 -8.26 6.25
CA LYS A 15 0.65 -9.57 6.92
C LYS A 15 1.46 -9.53 8.22
N PRO A 16 1.20 -10.45 9.18
CA PRO A 16 2.02 -10.58 10.36
C PRO A 16 3.49 -10.79 10.01
N GLY A 17 4.38 -10.10 10.73
CA GLY A 17 5.82 -10.07 10.47
C GLY A 17 6.30 -8.92 9.59
N ASP A 18 5.39 -8.22 8.88
CA ASP A 18 5.76 -7.02 8.14
C ASP A 18 6.17 -5.89 9.10
N ASN A 19 7.13 -5.07 8.68
CA ASN A 19 7.50 -3.88 9.43
C ASN A 19 6.59 -2.70 9.10
N ILE A 20 6.22 -1.95 10.12
CA ILE A 20 5.46 -0.71 10.01
C ILE A 20 6.25 0.45 10.60
N TYR A 21 6.33 1.56 9.88
CA TYR A 21 7.02 2.78 10.31
C TYR A 21 6.01 3.89 10.57
N PHE A 22 6.18 4.62 11.67
CA PHE A 22 5.29 5.71 12.02
C PHE A 22 5.86 7.05 11.59
N PHE A 23 5.10 7.73 10.75
CA PHE A 23 5.44 9.01 10.18
C PHE A 23 4.44 10.09 10.61
N CYS A 24 4.94 11.18 11.18
CA CYS A 24 4.13 12.34 11.56
C CYS A 24 4.94 13.63 11.41
N LYS A 25 4.36 14.65 10.78
CA LYS A 25 4.97 15.99 10.62
C LYS A 25 6.42 15.92 10.12
N ARG A 26 6.65 15.19 9.02
CA ARG A 26 7.96 15.00 8.37
C ARG A 26 8.99 14.21 9.18
N LYS A 27 8.60 13.52 10.23
CA LYS A 27 9.50 12.71 11.06
C LYS A 27 9.03 11.28 11.17
N TYR A 28 9.99 10.37 11.21
CA TYR A 28 9.80 8.95 11.47
C TYR A 28 10.17 8.65 12.92
N TYR A 29 9.22 8.03 13.66
CA TYR A 29 9.34 7.86 15.12
C TYR A 29 9.73 6.45 15.56
N GLY A 30 9.77 5.50 14.66
CA GLY A 30 10.15 4.14 15.02
C GLY A 30 9.61 3.11 14.06
N VAL A 31 9.95 1.87 14.37
CA VAL A 31 9.57 0.68 13.64
C VAL A 31 8.81 -0.28 14.55
N GLY A 32 7.67 -0.74 14.06
CA GLY A 32 6.91 -1.85 14.62
C GLY A 32 6.96 -3.06 13.72
N GLU A 33 6.52 -4.18 14.25
CA GLU A 33 6.25 -5.42 13.54
C GLU A 33 4.77 -5.74 13.67
N LEU A 34 4.08 -5.98 12.56
CA LEU A 34 2.68 -6.40 12.56
C LEU A 34 2.57 -7.78 13.22
N ILE A 35 1.66 -7.91 14.17
CA ILE A 35 1.40 -9.16 14.89
C ILE A 35 -0.07 -9.54 14.78
N SER A 36 -0.34 -10.84 14.71
CA SER A 36 -1.72 -11.32 14.79
C SER A 36 -2.29 -11.10 16.19
N VAL A 37 -3.48 -10.54 16.28
CA VAL A 37 -4.34 -10.49 17.46
C VAL A 37 -5.65 -11.18 17.07
N GLY A 38 -5.79 -12.44 17.38
CA GLY A 38 -6.80 -13.31 16.78
C GLY A 38 -6.35 -13.83 15.39
N PRO A 39 -7.24 -13.89 14.38
CA PRO A 39 -6.93 -14.52 13.09
C PRO A 39 -6.06 -13.68 12.14
N ASP A 40 -5.95 -12.37 12.34
CA ASP A 40 -5.16 -11.48 11.45
C ASP A 40 -4.48 -10.35 12.25
N CYS A 41 -3.70 -9.54 11.57
CA CYS A 41 -3.09 -8.31 12.09
C CYS A 41 -3.83 -7.04 11.64
N LYS A 42 -4.88 -7.13 10.82
CA LYS A 42 -5.65 -6.01 10.29
C LYS A 42 -7.14 -6.29 10.31
N TYR A 43 -7.91 -5.25 10.61
CA TYR A 43 -9.37 -5.33 10.71
C TYR A 43 -9.98 -4.09 10.07
N CYS A 44 -10.90 -4.32 9.14
CA CYS A 44 -11.62 -3.24 8.46
C CYS A 44 -12.93 -2.94 9.18
N ASN A 45 -13.37 -1.68 9.06
CA ASN A 45 -14.65 -1.26 9.61
C ASN A 45 -14.81 -1.53 11.13
N PHE A 46 -13.70 -1.50 11.87
CA PHE A 46 -13.67 -1.79 13.30
C PHE A 46 -14.32 -0.65 14.09
N PRO A 47 -15.29 -0.93 14.99
CA PRO A 47 -15.99 0.10 15.75
C PRO A 47 -15.11 0.73 16.82
N GLN A 48 -15.48 1.96 17.24
CA GLN A 48 -14.89 2.66 18.39
C GLN A 48 -13.38 2.99 18.26
N ALA A 49 -12.84 3.02 17.06
CA ALA A 49 -11.58 3.70 16.88
C ALA A 49 -11.81 5.19 17.13
N SER A 50 -11.07 5.77 18.09
CA SER A 50 -11.26 7.11 18.67
C SER A 50 -10.96 8.29 17.74
N ALA A 51 -11.07 8.12 16.43
CA ALA A 51 -10.86 9.21 15.49
C ALA A 51 -12.14 10.03 15.33
N LEU A 52 -12.04 11.33 15.58
CA LEU A 52 -13.10 12.28 15.26
C LEU A 52 -13.34 12.29 13.76
N SER A 53 -14.59 12.11 13.34
CA SER A 53 -14.99 12.37 11.96
C SER A 53 -15.37 13.84 11.83
N ALA A 54 -14.80 14.52 10.84
CA ALA A 54 -15.18 15.88 10.48
C ALA A 54 -16.44 15.92 9.59
N PHE A 55 -16.97 14.76 9.18
CA PHE A 55 -18.07 14.62 8.23
C PHE A 55 -19.24 13.88 8.86
N THR A 56 -20.45 14.14 8.37
CA THR A 56 -21.65 13.35 8.67
C THR A 56 -21.72 12.14 7.71
N TYR A 57 -22.58 11.16 8.04
CA TYR A 57 -22.78 10.00 7.18
C TYR A 57 -23.32 10.42 5.80
N GLU A 58 -24.29 11.33 5.76
CA GLU A 58 -24.93 11.81 4.53
C GLU A 58 -23.94 12.50 3.58
N GLU A 59 -22.89 13.13 4.13
CA GLU A 59 -21.86 13.80 3.31
C GLU A 59 -20.88 12.85 2.66
N ILE A 60 -20.73 11.63 3.19
CA ILE A 60 -19.68 10.70 2.75
C ILE A 60 -20.18 9.33 2.33
N GLN A 61 -21.48 8.99 2.47
CA GLN A 61 -22.02 7.66 2.17
C GLN A 61 -21.63 7.14 0.77
N ASP A 62 -21.67 8.01 -0.24
CA ASP A 62 -21.33 7.64 -1.62
C ASP A 62 -19.83 7.37 -1.82
N LYS A 63 -18.99 7.77 -0.88
CA LYS A 63 -17.53 7.61 -0.90
C LYS A 63 -17.04 6.49 0.00
N LEU A 64 -17.92 5.89 0.82
CA LEU A 64 -17.57 4.78 1.67
C LEU A 64 -17.29 3.54 0.81
N LEU A 65 -16.13 2.91 1.02
CA LEU A 65 -15.80 1.62 0.41
C LEU A 65 -16.67 0.50 0.99
N VAL A 66 -16.87 0.55 2.30
CA VAL A 66 -17.68 -0.40 3.06
C VAL A 66 -18.74 0.39 3.80
N ASP A 67 -19.98 0.17 3.44
CA ASP A 67 -21.14 0.84 4.04
C ASP A 67 -22.08 -0.19 4.65
N PHE A 68 -22.17 -0.20 5.98
CA PHE A 68 -23.10 -1.02 6.77
C PHE A 68 -24.15 -0.16 7.49
N GLY A 69 -24.45 1.02 6.97
CA GLY A 69 -25.42 1.97 7.51
C GLY A 69 -24.78 3.16 8.23
N ALA A 70 -25.64 3.97 8.87
CA ALA A 70 -25.30 5.30 9.38
C ALA A 70 -24.13 5.35 10.38
N GLU A 71 -23.78 4.26 11.04
CA GLU A 71 -22.64 4.22 11.98
C GLU A 71 -21.29 3.91 11.29
N SER A 72 -21.29 3.50 10.01
CA SER A 72 -20.08 3.10 9.29
C SER A 72 -19.03 4.20 9.22
N TYR A 73 -19.42 5.47 9.15
CA TYR A 73 -18.48 6.60 9.11
C TYR A 73 -17.64 6.76 10.38
N LYS A 74 -18.07 6.16 11.50
CA LYS A 74 -17.32 6.14 12.78
C LYS A 74 -16.31 5.02 12.87
N ASN A 75 -16.44 4.01 12.02
CA ASN A 75 -15.57 2.83 12.03
C ASN A 75 -14.24 3.15 11.35
N ARG A 76 -13.22 2.38 11.67
CA ARG A 76 -11.85 2.59 11.18
C ARG A 76 -11.23 1.27 10.72
N TRP A 77 -10.26 1.42 9.88
CA TRP A 77 -9.35 0.33 9.57
C TRP A 77 -8.17 0.41 10.53
N ILE A 78 -7.89 -0.68 11.18
CA ILE A 78 -6.85 -0.78 12.19
C ILE A 78 -5.86 -1.88 11.85
N CYS A 79 -4.63 -1.76 12.34
CA CYS A 79 -3.65 -2.84 12.35
C CYS A 79 -3.08 -3.00 13.76
N THR A 80 -2.69 -4.25 14.07
CA THR A 80 -2.09 -4.61 15.35
C THR A 80 -0.60 -4.82 15.20
N PHE A 81 0.19 -4.20 16.07
CA PHE A 81 1.64 -4.23 16.02
C PHE A 81 2.27 -4.22 17.41
N LYS A 82 3.55 -4.59 17.48
CA LYS A 82 4.45 -4.40 18.62
C LYS A 82 5.64 -3.54 18.20
N GLY A 83 6.31 -2.89 19.15
CA GLY A 83 7.58 -2.20 18.89
C GLY A 83 8.66 -3.18 18.43
N SER A 84 9.42 -2.85 17.38
CA SER A 84 10.48 -3.71 16.87
C SER A 84 11.60 -2.90 16.17
N PRO A 85 12.66 -2.53 16.85
CA PRO A 85 12.88 -2.74 18.27
C PRO A 85 12.17 -1.72 19.16
N TYR A 86 11.98 -0.43 18.73
CA TYR A 86 11.50 0.64 19.58
C TYR A 86 10.77 1.74 18.80
N PHE A 87 9.91 2.46 19.52
CA PHE A 87 9.40 3.79 19.15
C PHE A 87 10.09 4.85 19.98
N PHE A 88 10.60 5.90 19.32
CA PHE A 88 11.40 6.95 19.96
C PHE A 88 10.59 8.25 20.07
N GLU A 89 10.77 8.99 21.14
CA GLU A 89 10.15 10.30 21.33
C GLU A 89 10.71 11.34 20.34
N ASN A 90 11.98 11.21 19.99
CA ASN A 90 12.66 12.04 19.01
C ASN A 90 12.65 11.35 17.65
N GLY A 91 11.80 11.81 16.74
CA GLY A 91 11.75 11.28 15.37
C GLY A 91 12.91 11.78 14.51
N ILE A 92 13.31 10.96 13.53
CA ILE A 92 14.29 11.32 12.50
C ILE A 92 13.58 12.08 11.37
N ASP A 93 14.15 13.22 10.95
CA ASP A 93 13.59 14.02 9.86
C ASP A 93 13.66 13.29 8.52
N THR A 94 12.66 13.50 7.67
CA THR A 94 12.57 12.90 6.33
C THR A 94 13.79 13.23 5.49
N ASP A 95 14.28 14.48 5.52
CA ASP A 95 15.41 14.88 4.69
C ASP A 95 16.69 14.18 5.12
N GLU A 96 16.83 13.89 6.41
CA GLU A 96 17.95 13.10 6.95
C GLU A 96 17.90 11.66 6.43
N ILE A 97 16.73 11.02 6.49
CA ILE A 97 16.52 9.66 5.96
C ILE A 97 16.82 9.60 4.47
N LEU A 98 16.24 10.53 3.68
CA LEU A 98 16.45 10.59 2.24
C LEU A 98 17.92 10.87 1.84
N SER A 99 18.66 11.56 2.71
CA SER A 99 20.08 11.87 2.50
C SER A 99 21.00 10.72 2.90
N TYR A 100 20.54 9.81 3.75
CA TYR A 100 21.35 8.68 4.25
C TYR A 100 21.71 7.70 3.12
N LYS A 101 20.73 7.30 2.32
CA LYS A 101 20.93 6.46 1.11
C LYS A 101 20.05 6.98 -0.04
N PRO A 102 20.47 8.05 -0.75
CA PRO A 102 19.62 8.74 -1.71
C PRO A 102 19.06 7.89 -2.85
N ASN A 103 19.78 6.87 -3.26
CA ASN A 103 19.38 5.98 -4.35
C ASN A 103 18.38 4.91 -3.93
N THR A 104 18.31 4.59 -2.64
CA THR A 104 17.42 3.58 -2.09
C THR A 104 16.00 4.12 -1.93
N PHE A 105 15.85 5.33 -1.37
CA PHE A 105 14.55 5.90 -1.01
C PHE A 105 13.82 6.60 -2.17
N LYS A 106 13.69 5.95 -3.32
CA LYS A 106 13.03 6.51 -4.50
C LYS A 106 11.52 6.69 -4.29
N MET A 107 10.86 5.70 -3.70
CA MET A 107 9.41 5.70 -3.48
C MET A 107 8.99 6.72 -2.43
N LEU A 108 9.71 6.85 -1.33
CA LEU A 108 9.42 7.85 -0.29
C LEU A 108 9.46 9.29 -0.81
N ARG A 109 10.28 9.57 -1.81
CA ARG A 109 10.33 10.90 -2.45
C ARG A 109 9.10 11.21 -3.28
N ALA A 110 8.50 10.20 -3.91
CA ALA A 110 7.36 10.35 -4.78
C ALA A 110 6.02 10.43 -4.03
N PHE A 111 5.89 9.73 -2.90
CA PHE A 111 4.59 9.47 -2.25
C PHE A 111 4.38 10.08 -0.87
N TRP A 112 5.03 11.18 -0.55
CA TRP A 112 4.94 11.83 0.76
C TRP A 112 3.53 12.28 1.21
N LYS A 113 2.53 12.28 0.32
CA LYS A 113 1.13 12.67 0.60
C LYS A 113 0.17 11.50 0.84
N VAL A 114 0.60 10.25 0.68
CA VAL A 114 -0.29 9.09 0.89
C VAL A 114 -0.22 8.59 2.33
N SER A 115 -1.32 7.96 2.79
CA SER A 115 -1.45 7.48 4.17
C SER A 115 -0.62 6.24 4.46
N PHE A 116 -0.40 5.40 3.45
CA PHE A 116 0.47 4.22 3.49
C PHE A 116 1.37 4.23 2.27
N ILE A 117 2.59 3.76 2.44
CA ILE A 117 3.57 3.57 1.36
C ILE A 117 4.24 2.24 1.61
N LYS A 118 4.18 1.35 0.63
CA LYS A 118 4.92 0.09 0.68
C LYS A 118 6.40 0.35 0.43
N LEU A 119 7.23 -0.16 1.31
CA LEU A 119 8.68 -0.12 1.20
C LEU A 119 9.21 -1.46 0.70
N GLY A 120 10.24 -1.41 -0.13
CA GLY A 120 10.99 -2.59 -0.52
C GLY A 120 11.94 -3.06 0.59
N ASP A 121 12.51 -4.26 0.43
CA ASP A 121 13.43 -4.85 1.41
C ASP A 121 14.66 -3.98 1.66
N GLU A 122 15.19 -3.33 0.62
CA GLU A 122 16.35 -2.45 0.72
C GLU A 122 16.04 -1.17 1.48
N GLU A 123 14.89 -0.55 1.20
CA GLU A 123 14.40 0.62 1.94
C GLU A 123 14.14 0.28 3.40
N ASN A 124 13.48 -0.86 3.67
CA ASN A 124 13.23 -1.36 5.02
C ASN A 124 14.53 -1.55 5.80
N THR A 125 15.51 -2.22 5.20
CA THR A 125 16.84 -2.43 5.81
C THR A 125 17.51 -1.09 6.12
N SER A 126 17.50 -0.16 5.18
CA SER A 126 18.14 1.15 5.32
C SER A 126 17.45 2.02 6.39
N LEU A 127 16.11 1.95 6.49
CA LEU A 127 15.38 2.61 7.58
C LEU A 127 15.76 2.05 8.95
N LYS A 128 15.83 0.73 9.11
CA LYS A 128 16.29 0.12 10.36
C LYS A 128 17.70 0.55 10.74
N GLU A 129 18.61 0.56 9.77
CA GLU A 129 19.99 1.00 10.00
C GLU A 129 20.06 2.44 10.52
N ILE A 130 19.38 3.38 9.89
CA ILE A 130 19.42 4.78 10.33
C ILE A 130 18.77 4.96 11.70
N PHE A 131 17.68 4.24 12.01
CA PHE A 131 17.10 4.25 13.36
C PHE A 131 18.07 3.77 14.41
N LEU A 132 18.75 2.66 14.18
CA LEU A 132 19.74 2.11 15.10
C LEU A 132 20.94 3.05 15.28
N LEU A 133 21.41 3.68 14.21
CA LEU A 133 22.53 4.61 14.28
C LEU A 133 22.19 5.90 15.05
N ARG A 134 20.99 6.44 14.89
CA ARG A 134 20.59 7.72 15.50
C ARG A 134 20.15 7.59 16.94
N HIS A 135 19.64 6.44 17.35
CA HIS A 135 19.06 6.25 18.68
C HIS A 135 19.88 5.31 19.58
N GLN A 136 21.19 5.18 19.32
CA GLN A 136 22.07 4.32 20.13
C GLN A 136 22.05 4.70 21.62
N ARG A 137 22.01 6.00 21.94
CA ARG A 137 22.00 6.48 23.33
C ARG A 137 20.69 6.14 24.02
N GLU A 138 19.57 6.39 23.36
CA GLU A 138 18.22 6.08 23.87
C GLU A 138 18.07 4.57 24.11
N MET A 139 18.55 3.74 23.18
CA MET A 139 18.53 2.28 23.35
C MET A 139 19.41 1.81 24.51
N GLN A 140 20.58 2.40 24.72
CA GLN A 140 21.46 2.04 25.82
C GLN A 140 20.92 2.50 27.18
N SER A 141 20.36 3.71 27.24
CA SER A 141 19.82 4.28 28.48
C SER A 141 18.38 3.85 28.78
N GLN A 142 17.68 3.26 27.79
CA GLN A 142 16.26 2.93 27.85
C GLN A 142 15.38 4.16 28.17
N THR A 143 15.80 5.34 27.71
CA THR A 143 15.08 6.62 27.88
C THR A 143 14.65 7.17 26.52
N GLY A 144 13.61 8.00 26.49
CA GLY A 144 13.10 8.57 25.24
C GLY A 144 12.45 7.54 24.31
N ILE A 145 11.96 6.43 24.85
CA ILE A 145 11.32 5.32 24.14
C ILE A 145 9.86 5.24 24.58
N PHE A 146 8.94 5.16 23.61
CA PHE A 146 7.54 4.89 23.89
C PHE A 146 7.32 3.42 24.23
N ASN A 147 6.63 3.17 25.34
CA ASN A 147 6.11 1.84 25.64
C ASN A 147 4.81 1.61 24.89
N THR A 148 4.72 0.50 24.16
CA THR A 148 3.47 0.06 23.55
C THR A 148 2.52 -0.46 24.62
N ASN A 149 1.29 0.04 24.65
CA ASN A 149 0.29 -0.47 25.58
C ASN A 149 -0.47 -1.64 24.92
N GLU A 150 -0.26 -2.83 25.45
CA GLU A 150 -0.90 -4.05 24.93
C GLU A 150 -2.37 -4.21 25.38
N SER A 151 -2.91 -3.30 26.22
CA SER A 151 -4.31 -3.36 26.66
C SER A 151 -5.28 -3.33 25.46
N THR A 152 -4.94 -2.56 24.42
CA THR A 152 -5.72 -2.50 23.17
C THR A 152 -5.79 -3.85 22.46
N HIS A 153 -4.70 -4.64 22.48
CA HIS A 153 -4.70 -5.99 21.90
C HIS A 153 -5.65 -6.92 22.67
N THR A 154 -5.70 -6.82 24.00
CA THR A 154 -6.65 -7.58 24.83
C THR A 154 -8.09 -7.17 24.54
N GLU A 155 -8.37 -5.87 24.40
CA GLU A 155 -9.70 -5.38 24.02
C GLU A 155 -10.14 -5.90 22.64
N ILE A 156 -9.23 -5.91 21.66
CA ILE A 156 -9.49 -6.46 20.33
C ILE A 156 -9.81 -7.94 20.43
N THR A 157 -9.01 -8.72 21.18
CA THR A 157 -9.21 -10.17 21.33
C THR A 157 -10.58 -10.54 21.91
N ASN A 158 -11.16 -9.67 22.73
CA ASN A 158 -12.48 -9.91 23.36
C ASN A 158 -13.68 -9.62 22.44
N LYS A 159 -13.45 -9.15 21.21
CA LYS A 159 -14.52 -8.86 20.24
C LYS A 159 -14.65 -10.01 19.23
N ASN A 160 -15.81 -10.08 18.56
CA ASN A 160 -15.98 -10.98 17.43
C ASN A 160 -15.18 -10.48 16.23
N LEU A 161 -13.93 -10.94 16.12
CA LEU A 161 -12.99 -10.44 15.12
C LEU A 161 -13.31 -10.89 13.69
N GLU A 162 -14.01 -12.01 13.53
CA GLU A 162 -14.38 -12.53 12.21
C GLU A 162 -15.29 -11.56 11.43
N GLU A 163 -16.12 -10.81 12.13
CA GLU A 163 -16.99 -9.79 11.55
C GLU A 163 -16.20 -8.66 10.85
N TYR A 164 -15.00 -8.37 11.36
CA TYR A 164 -14.15 -7.27 10.87
C TYR A 164 -13.05 -7.75 9.91
N LEU A 165 -12.93 -9.05 9.68
CA LEU A 165 -12.01 -9.60 8.69
C LEU A 165 -12.51 -9.27 7.29
N ILE A 166 -11.64 -8.68 6.50
CA ILE A 166 -11.94 -8.44 5.11
C ILE A 166 -10.76 -8.88 4.24
N THR A 167 -11.05 -9.79 3.33
CA THR A 167 -10.12 -10.20 2.28
C THR A 167 -10.27 -9.28 1.07
N PRO A 168 -9.27 -9.21 0.17
CA PRO A 168 -9.42 -8.47 -1.09
C PRO A 168 -10.63 -8.93 -1.92
N GLN A 169 -10.96 -10.22 -1.89
CA GLN A 169 -12.15 -10.77 -2.54
C GLN A 169 -13.44 -10.21 -1.93
N LYS A 170 -13.58 -10.29 -0.61
CA LYS A 170 -14.76 -9.77 0.10
C LYS A 170 -14.89 -8.25 -0.05
N MET A 171 -13.76 -7.52 -0.10
CA MET A 171 -13.76 -6.08 -0.37
C MET A 171 -14.31 -5.79 -1.76
N LEU A 172 -13.83 -6.49 -2.78
CA LEU A 172 -14.33 -6.32 -4.15
C LEU A 172 -15.82 -6.62 -4.24
N GLU A 173 -16.28 -7.72 -3.65
CA GLU A 173 -17.71 -8.10 -3.61
C GLU A 173 -18.56 -7.02 -2.92
N THR A 174 -18.10 -6.48 -1.79
CA THR A 174 -18.78 -5.39 -1.08
C THR A 174 -18.86 -4.11 -1.90
N CYS A 175 -17.86 -3.86 -2.74
CA CYS A 175 -17.82 -2.71 -3.64
C CYS A 175 -18.54 -2.95 -4.99
N CYS A 176 -19.12 -4.13 -5.23
CA CYS A 176 -19.88 -4.42 -6.43
C CYS A 176 -21.37 -4.17 -6.20
N ILE A 177 -21.99 -3.36 -7.08
CA ILE A 177 -23.42 -3.10 -7.13
C ILE A 177 -23.88 -3.44 -8.54
N ASP A 178 -24.89 -4.31 -8.69
CA ASP A 178 -25.43 -4.76 -9.97
C ASP A 178 -24.33 -5.23 -10.96
N ASN A 179 -23.40 -6.05 -10.47
CA ASN A 179 -22.24 -6.55 -11.19
C ASN A 179 -21.28 -5.47 -11.73
N ARG A 180 -21.31 -4.28 -11.15
CA ARG A 180 -20.36 -3.20 -11.47
C ARG A 180 -19.55 -2.83 -10.26
N VAL A 181 -18.26 -2.64 -10.46
CA VAL A 181 -17.34 -2.19 -9.40
C VAL A 181 -17.57 -0.70 -9.13
N LYS A 182 -17.98 -0.35 -7.90
CA LYS A 182 -18.19 1.05 -7.49
C LYS A 182 -16.86 1.82 -7.39
N HIS A 183 -15.82 1.19 -6.85
CA HIS A 183 -14.53 1.81 -6.57
C HIS A 183 -13.38 1.02 -7.21
N GLU A 184 -12.64 1.64 -8.13
CA GLU A 184 -11.52 1.04 -8.86
C GLU A 184 -10.42 0.52 -7.93
N MET A 185 -10.19 1.21 -6.80
CA MET A 185 -9.22 0.76 -5.81
C MET A 185 -9.51 -0.63 -5.20
N ALA A 186 -10.78 -1.07 -5.19
CA ALA A 186 -11.11 -2.42 -4.72
C ALA A 186 -10.70 -3.48 -5.75
N LEU A 187 -10.84 -3.17 -7.04
CA LEU A 187 -10.32 -3.98 -8.14
C LEU A 187 -8.78 -4.02 -8.10
N GLU A 188 -8.13 -2.87 -7.92
CA GLU A 188 -6.68 -2.76 -7.79
C GLU A 188 -6.16 -3.64 -6.65
N ALA A 189 -6.75 -3.53 -5.46
CA ALA A 189 -6.33 -4.33 -4.30
C ALA A 189 -6.50 -5.84 -4.54
N LYS A 190 -7.55 -6.26 -5.23
CA LYS A 190 -7.77 -7.67 -5.60
C LYS A 190 -6.71 -8.14 -6.61
N VAL A 191 -6.44 -7.38 -7.65
CA VAL A 191 -5.45 -7.73 -8.68
C VAL A 191 -4.03 -7.79 -8.08
N VAL A 192 -3.64 -6.80 -7.26
CA VAL A 192 -2.35 -6.81 -6.57
C VAL A 192 -2.20 -8.06 -5.70
N TYR A 193 -3.22 -8.40 -4.93
CA TYR A 193 -3.21 -9.60 -4.09
C TYR A 193 -3.07 -10.87 -4.94
N ASP A 194 -3.86 -11.01 -5.99
CA ASP A 194 -3.86 -12.20 -6.84
C ASP A 194 -2.53 -12.40 -7.57
N LEU A 195 -1.93 -11.32 -8.05
CA LEU A 195 -0.58 -11.38 -8.63
C LEU A 195 0.48 -11.77 -7.61
N CYS A 196 0.41 -11.24 -6.38
CA CYS A 196 1.31 -11.63 -5.29
C CYS A 196 1.19 -13.12 -4.91
N GLN A 197 -0.01 -13.70 -5.07
CA GLN A 197 -0.27 -15.10 -4.76
C GLN A 197 -0.14 -16.04 -5.98
N GLY A 198 0.05 -15.49 -7.19
CA GLY A 198 0.07 -16.27 -8.43
C GLY A 198 -1.28 -16.93 -8.76
N ILE A 199 -2.39 -16.29 -8.37
CA ILE A 199 -3.75 -16.84 -8.55
C ILE A 199 -4.24 -16.66 -10.00
N ILE A 200 -3.68 -15.72 -10.77
CA ILE A 200 -4.04 -15.45 -12.16
C ILE A 200 -3.01 -16.10 -13.09
N PRO A 201 -3.22 -17.36 -13.54
CA PRO A 201 -2.22 -18.09 -14.33
C PRO A 201 -1.86 -17.38 -15.64
N GLU A 202 -2.84 -16.71 -16.27
CA GLU A 202 -2.67 -16.00 -17.53
C GLU A 202 -1.70 -14.81 -17.42
N MET A 203 -1.59 -14.24 -16.23
CA MET A 203 -0.67 -13.13 -15.95
C MET A 203 0.69 -13.59 -15.42
N GLY A 204 0.88 -14.89 -15.17
CA GLY A 204 2.14 -15.47 -14.70
C GLY A 204 2.42 -15.27 -13.21
N THR A 205 3.65 -15.57 -12.81
CA THR A 205 4.15 -15.43 -11.42
C THR A 205 5.22 -14.36 -11.36
N TRP A 206 5.19 -13.52 -10.31
CA TRP A 206 6.03 -12.33 -10.17
C TRP A 206 6.73 -12.31 -8.81
N ASP A 207 7.99 -11.88 -8.81
CA ASP A 207 8.80 -11.77 -7.58
C ASP A 207 8.56 -10.46 -6.83
N TYR A 208 8.08 -9.44 -7.53
CA TYR A 208 7.75 -8.13 -6.98
C TYR A 208 6.47 -7.59 -7.65
N VAL A 209 5.56 -7.09 -6.86
CA VAL A 209 4.33 -6.45 -7.33
C VAL A 209 4.15 -5.15 -6.57
N SER A 210 3.97 -4.06 -7.28
CA SER A 210 3.68 -2.73 -6.75
C SER A 210 2.50 -2.11 -7.50
N HIS A 211 1.92 -1.08 -6.92
CA HIS A 211 0.79 -0.37 -7.53
C HIS A 211 1.00 1.15 -7.46
N GLN A 212 0.23 1.90 -8.26
CA GLN A 212 0.31 3.36 -8.37
C GLN A 212 1.73 3.87 -8.62
N VAL A 213 2.49 3.15 -9.45
CA VAL A 213 3.89 3.45 -9.73
C VAL A 213 4.01 4.66 -10.64
N VAL A 214 4.76 5.67 -10.21
CA VAL A 214 4.94 6.92 -10.96
C VAL A 214 5.68 6.67 -12.27
N ALA A 215 5.04 7.00 -13.37
CA ALA A 215 5.58 6.90 -14.74
C ALA A 215 5.95 8.24 -15.37
N SER A 216 5.96 9.32 -14.60
CA SER A 216 6.34 10.66 -15.09
C SER A 216 6.90 11.54 -13.97
N PRO A 217 8.12 11.26 -13.48
CA PRO A 217 8.68 11.88 -12.28
C PRO A 217 8.93 13.39 -12.40
N PHE A 218 8.90 13.94 -13.61
CA PHE A 218 9.14 15.38 -13.87
C PHE A 218 7.85 16.22 -13.84
N LYS A 219 6.68 15.62 -13.71
CA LYS A 219 5.42 16.35 -13.55
C LYS A 219 5.16 16.68 -12.08
N PRO A 220 4.43 17.79 -11.78
CA PRO A 220 3.91 18.02 -10.44
C PRO A 220 3.09 16.81 -9.92
N VAL A 221 3.15 16.54 -8.63
CA VAL A 221 2.53 15.35 -7.99
C VAL A 221 1.04 15.17 -8.35
N ASP A 222 0.31 16.28 -8.50
CA ASP A 222 -1.12 16.27 -8.83
C ASP A 222 -1.40 15.90 -10.30
N TYR A 223 -0.37 15.84 -11.16
CA TYR A 223 -0.45 15.53 -12.59
C TYR A 223 0.46 14.36 -13.01
N MET A 224 0.98 13.62 -12.04
CA MET A 224 1.80 12.45 -12.35
C MET A 224 0.97 11.35 -12.96
N ASP A 225 1.45 10.82 -14.09
CA ASP A 225 0.95 9.57 -14.63
C ASP A 225 1.42 8.43 -13.73
N LYS A 226 0.53 7.49 -13.41
CA LYS A 226 0.82 6.35 -12.55
C LYS A 226 0.35 5.08 -13.23
N ILE A 227 1.19 4.06 -13.19
CA ILE A 227 0.84 2.70 -13.57
C ILE A 227 0.04 2.10 -12.44
N ASP A 228 -1.15 1.59 -12.70
CA ASP A 228 -2.01 1.01 -11.67
C ASP A 228 -1.33 -0.18 -11.00
N VAL A 229 -0.79 -1.13 -11.79
CA VAL A 229 0.00 -2.24 -11.25
C VAL A 229 1.24 -2.49 -12.12
N LEU A 230 2.41 -2.50 -11.46
CA LEU A 230 3.69 -2.89 -12.05
C LEU A 230 4.22 -4.12 -11.33
N ALA A 231 4.50 -5.19 -12.07
CA ALA A 231 5.13 -6.37 -11.52
C ALA A 231 6.48 -6.65 -12.21
N MET A 232 7.39 -7.28 -11.46
CA MET A 232 8.74 -7.60 -11.93
C MET A 232 9.07 -9.05 -11.60
N LYS A 233 9.76 -9.70 -12.52
CA LYS A 233 10.40 -10.98 -12.29
C LYS A 233 11.91 -10.81 -12.29
N TYR A 234 12.58 -11.48 -11.37
CA TYR A 234 14.02 -11.38 -11.23
C TYR A 234 14.74 -12.59 -11.86
N LEU A 235 15.95 -12.39 -12.28
CA LEU A 235 16.84 -13.50 -12.62
C LEU A 235 17.03 -14.38 -11.36
N PRO A 236 16.99 -15.72 -11.52
CA PRO A 236 17.08 -16.64 -10.39
C PRO A 236 18.28 -16.37 -9.49
N GLY A 237 18.04 -16.25 -8.18
CA GLY A 237 19.07 -15.99 -7.17
C GLY A 237 19.60 -14.55 -7.13
N THR A 238 18.95 -13.62 -7.84
CA THR A 238 19.33 -12.20 -7.87
C THR A 238 18.14 -11.28 -7.58
N LYS A 239 18.40 -9.96 -7.51
CA LYS A 239 17.37 -8.91 -7.52
C LYS A 239 17.42 -8.09 -8.82
N ILE A 240 17.96 -8.68 -9.90
CA ILE A 240 18.04 -8.04 -11.21
C ILE A 240 16.75 -8.34 -11.98
N PRO A 241 15.94 -7.32 -12.30
CA PRO A 241 14.71 -7.52 -13.07
C PRO A 241 15.04 -8.05 -14.47
N CYS A 242 14.26 -9.03 -14.94
CA CYS A 242 14.41 -9.60 -16.29
C CYS A 242 13.09 -9.66 -17.06
N LYS A 243 11.96 -9.43 -16.39
CA LYS A 243 10.65 -9.36 -17.03
C LYS A 243 9.74 -8.40 -16.25
N PHE A 244 8.87 -7.70 -16.97
CA PHE A 244 7.97 -6.70 -16.42
C PHE A 244 6.53 -6.96 -16.86
N LEU A 245 5.57 -6.58 -16.02
CA LEU A 245 4.15 -6.53 -16.35
C LEU A 245 3.62 -5.14 -16.03
N VAL A 246 3.06 -4.48 -17.02
CA VAL A 246 2.35 -3.20 -16.91
C VAL A 246 0.86 -3.49 -16.99
N THR A 247 0.11 -3.17 -15.94
CA THR A 247 -1.33 -3.38 -15.92
C THR A 247 -2.07 -2.08 -15.65
N GLU A 248 -3.06 -1.80 -16.47
CA GLU A 248 -4.02 -0.70 -16.30
C GLU A 248 -5.37 -1.29 -15.91
N LEU A 249 -6.05 -0.65 -14.97
CA LEU A 249 -7.34 -1.08 -14.44
C LEU A 249 -8.41 -0.06 -14.79
N LYS A 250 -9.58 -0.55 -15.19
CA LYS A 250 -10.77 0.29 -15.36
C LYS A 250 -11.97 -0.42 -14.75
N LYS A 251 -12.62 0.21 -13.81
CA LYS A 251 -13.89 -0.29 -13.25
C LYS A 251 -15.01 -0.37 -14.30
N ASP A 252 -14.92 0.50 -15.31
CA ASP A 252 -15.83 0.56 -16.46
C ASP A 252 -15.14 -0.06 -17.70
N GLY A 253 -15.62 0.25 -18.90
CA GLY A 253 -15.01 -0.23 -20.13
C GLY A 253 -13.70 0.46 -20.48
N ALA A 254 -12.77 -0.28 -21.07
CA ALA A 254 -11.58 0.28 -21.72
C ALA A 254 -11.96 0.96 -23.04
N ASN A 255 -11.14 1.93 -23.44
CA ASN A 255 -11.28 2.64 -24.72
C ASN A 255 -9.89 2.86 -25.35
N ASN A 256 -9.85 3.52 -26.51
CA ASN A 256 -8.58 3.80 -27.20
C ASN A 256 -7.62 4.68 -26.38
N GLU A 257 -8.13 5.54 -25.52
CA GLU A 257 -7.29 6.36 -24.64
C GLU A 257 -6.61 5.49 -23.58
N THR A 258 -7.33 4.48 -23.07
CA THR A 258 -6.76 3.48 -22.14
C THR A 258 -5.61 2.70 -22.80
N ILE A 259 -5.78 2.30 -24.06
CA ILE A 259 -4.72 1.62 -24.81
C ILE A 259 -3.50 2.53 -24.98
N ASN A 260 -3.71 3.79 -25.38
CA ASN A 260 -2.63 4.76 -25.53
C ASN A 260 -1.92 5.05 -24.18
N GLN A 261 -2.64 5.04 -23.09
CA GLN A 261 -2.10 5.19 -21.74
C GLN A 261 -1.17 4.03 -21.40
N VAL A 262 -1.59 2.80 -21.63
CA VAL A 262 -0.77 1.60 -21.39
C VAL A 262 0.49 1.60 -22.25
N LEU A 263 0.37 1.92 -23.55
CA LEU A 263 1.53 2.00 -24.46
C LEU A 263 2.56 3.02 -23.96
N LYS A 264 2.11 4.17 -23.47
CA LYS A 264 2.98 5.19 -22.87
C LYS A 264 3.70 4.67 -21.62
N TYR A 265 3.04 3.86 -20.81
CA TYR A 265 3.66 3.24 -19.65
C TYR A 265 4.67 2.17 -20.04
N VAL A 266 4.38 1.39 -21.08
CA VAL A 266 5.32 0.41 -21.65
C VAL A 266 6.58 1.12 -22.15
N ASP A 267 6.45 2.23 -22.88
CA ASP A 267 7.59 3.03 -23.34
C ASP A 267 8.43 3.54 -22.16
N TRP A 268 7.76 4.02 -21.10
CA TRP A 268 8.46 4.48 -19.90
C TRP A 268 9.20 3.35 -19.17
N VAL A 269 8.56 2.19 -18.96
CA VAL A 269 9.19 1.01 -18.33
C VAL A 269 10.35 0.51 -19.19
N CYS A 270 10.18 0.50 -20.52
CA CYS A 270 11.23 0.12 -21.46
C CYS A 270 12.47 0.99 -21.33
N SER A 271 12.27 2.31 -21.22
CA SER A 271 13.38 3.27 -21.06
C SER A 271 14.05 3.18 -19.69
N GLU A 272 13.26 3.12 -18.61
CA GLU A 272 13.75 3.28 -17.24
C GLU A 272 14.26 1.99 -16.59
N TYR A 273 13.66 0.84 -16.95
CA TYR A 273 13.92 -0.44 -16.29
C TYR A 273 14.41 -1.54 -17.22
N ALA A 274 13.95 -1.56 -18.48
CA ALA A 274 14.22 -2.65 -19.42
C ALA A 274 15.33 -2.34 -20.43
N TYR A 275 16.01 -1.19 -20.31
CA TYR A 275 17.15 -0.79 -21.16
C TYR A 275 16.89 -0.88 -22.68
N GLY A 276 15.64 -0.60 -23.09
CA GLY A 276 15.22 -0.63 -24.48
C GLY A 276 14.68 -1.98 -24.98
N ASP A 277 14.59 -2.98 -24.12
CA ASP A 277 14.07 -4.31 -24.47
C ASP A 277 12.56 -4.40 -24.26
N TYR A 278 11.78 -4.16 -25.32
CA TYR A 278 10.32 -4.28 -25.31
C TYR A 278 9.84 -5.74 -25.15
N GLU A 279 10.63 -6.75 -25.54
CA GLU A 279 10.24 -8.16 -25.45
C GLU A 279 10.17 -8.65 -24.00
N SER A 280 10.85 -7.94 -23.10
CA SER A 280 10.78 -8.21 -21.65
C SER A 280 9.53 -7.64 -20.97
N ILE A 281 8.66 -6.91 -21.69
CA ILE A 281 7.51 -6.21 -21.10
C ILE A 281 6.20 -6.80 -21.60
N ASP A 282 5.43 -7.38 -20.69
CA ASP A 282 4.03 -7.74 -20.92
C ASP A 282 3.14 -6.54 -20.54
N ALA A 283 2.05 -6.33 -21.28
CA ALA A 283 1.06 -5.30 -20.98
C ALA A 283 -0.34 -5.91 -20.88
N CYS A 284 -1.12 -5.45 -19.92
CA CYS A 284 -2.49 -5.94 -19.69
C CYS A 284 -3.43 -4.79 -19.36
N ILE A 285 -4.67 -4.89 -19.83
CA ILE A 285 -5.77 -4.03 -19.40
C ILE A 285 -6.84 -4.93 -18.80
N ILE A 286 -7.29 -4.62 -17.59
CA ILE A 286 -8.40 -5.28 -16.91
C ILE A 286 -9.57 -4.30 -16.87
N ALA A 287 -10.66 -4.63 -17.56
CA ALA A 287 -11.83 -3.78 -17.68
C ALA A 287 -13.11 -4.62 -17.83
N SER A 288 -14.26 -4.00 -17.60
CA SER A 288 -15.57 -4.67 -17.76
C SER A 288 -15.96 -4.93 -19.22
N SER A 289 -15.40 -4.17 -20.16
CA SER A 289 -15.60 -4.31 -21.62
C SER A 289 -14.43 -3.69 -22.39
N TYR A 290 -14.30 -4.06 -23.66
CA TYR A 290 -13.26 -3.58 -24.55
C TYR A 290 -13.89 -2.98 -25.81
N PRO A 291 -13.22 -2.01 -26.47
CA PRO A 291 -13.65 -1.52 -27.77
C PRO A 291 -13.55 -2.63 -28.82
N ASP A 292 -14.43 -2.60 -29.82
CA ASP A 292 -14.41 -3.49 -30.98
C ASP A 292 -13.17 -3.30 -31.85
#